data_2b7bcae1e80291a849a9a4ec054164ec
#
_entry.id   2b7bcae1e80291a849a9a4ec054164ec
#
_cell.length_a   1.000
_cell.length_b   1.000
_cell.length_c   1.000
_cell.angle_alpha   90.00
_cell.angle_beta   90.00
_cell.angle_gamma   90.00
#
_symmetry.space_group_name_H-M   'P 1'
#
loop_
_entity.id
_entity.type
_entity.pdbx_description
1 polymer ?
#
loop_
_entity_poly.entity_id
_entity_poly.type
_entity_poly.pdbx_seq_one_letter_code
_entity_poly.pdbx_strand_id
1 'polypeptide(L)'
;MALSTDTTTPCLRPARAPTPLEVEEVVSLRGLEQLQGEWRWLWTRCPTATTFQRPEWLLPWFRSFGASFSSQPPWVITLRSEGRLVGLAPLAIREENGGRVVRLLGEGSAEHLDVLMDPLLAPHGVRLLFDWLALNGERWDTCVFEQLRESSPLLHKPTPEGWGDRTETREPCPRTGLHHYRRILWHGPERKV
;
A
#
# COMPACT_ATOMS: atom_id res chain seq x y z
N MET A 1 -25.54 40.03 47.34
CA MET A 1 -24.26 39.37 47.00
C MET A 1 -24.56 38.36 45.92
N ALA A 2 -24.41 38.75 44.67
CA ALA A 2 -24.73 37.90 43.50
C ALA A 2 -23.44 37.33 42.94
N LEU A 3 -23.32 35.97 42.88
CA LEU A 3 -22.21 35.24 42.29
C LEU A 3 -22.50 35.08 40.79
N SER A 4 -21.75 35.79 39.95
CA SER A 4 -21.73 35.57 38.51
C SER A 4 -20.88 34.34 38.22
N THR A 5 -21.49 33.29 37.67
CA THR A 5 -20.79 32.13 37.13
C THR A 5 -20.50 32.39 35.65
N ASP A 6 -19.26 32.75 35.35
CA ASP A 6 -18.74 32.80 33.97
C ASP A 6 -18.58 31.37 33.42
N THR A 7 -19.51 31.00 32.57
CA THR A 7 -19.40 29.73 31.82
C THR A 7 -18.62 29.98 30.53
N THR A 8 -17.31 29.81 30.60
CA THR A 8 -16.45 29.85 29.41
C THR A 8 -16.69 28.58 28.58
N THR A 9 -17.45 28.69 27.51
CA THR A 9 -17.64 27.64 26.52
C THR A 9 -16.32 27.44 25.79
N PRO A 10 -15.73 26.23 25.77
CA PRO A 10 -14.52 25.97 25.01
C PRO A 10 -14.83 26.10 23.51
N CYS A 11 -14.12 27.00 22.85
CA CYS A 11 -14.18 27.22 21.42
C CYS A 11 -13.63 25.96 20.73
N LEU A 12 -14.49 25.09 20.20
CA LEU A 12 -14.12 23.96 19.37
C LEU A 12 -13.44 24.51 18.11
N ARG A 13 -12.14 24.28 18.00
CA ARG A 13 -11.37 24.59 16.80
C ARG A 13 -11.98 23.79 15.64
N PRO A 14 -12.37 24.40 14.52
CA PRO A 14 -12.90 23.67 13.40
C PRO A 14 -11.89 22.60 12.97
N ALA A 15 -12.35 21.37 12.77
CA ALA A 15 -11.54 20.30 12.26
C ALA A 15 -10.91 20.76 10.93
N ARG A 16 -9.58 20.77 10.87
CA ARG A 16 -8.84 21.14 9.66
C ARG A 16 -9.31 20.19 8.55
N ALA A 17 -9.71 20.73 7.40
CA ALA A 17 -10.06 19.94 6.24
C ALA A 17 -8.92 18.93 5.96
N PRO A 18 -9.24 17.68 5.59
CA PRO A 18 -8.21 16.69 5.29
C PRO A 18 -7.32 17.23 4.17
N THR A 19 -6.02 17.26 4.41
CA THR A 19 -5.04 17.67 3.40
C THR A 19 -5.14 16.72 2.21
N PRO A 20 -5.24 17.23 0.97
CA PRO A 20 -5.33 16.38 -0.20
C PRO A 20 -4.06 15.51 -0.30
N LEU A 21 -4.25 14.24 -0.68
CA LEU A 21 -3.16 13.33 -1.01
C LEU A 21 -2.92 13.39 -2.52
N GLU A 22 -1.66 13.52 -2.89
CA GLU A 22 -1.18 13.47 -4.27
C GLU A 22 -0.65 12.07 -4.57
N VAL A 23 -0.97 11.54 -5.75
CA VAL A 23 -0.51 10.22 -6.21
C VAL A 23 0.53 10.42 -7.30
N GLU A 24 1.68 9.74 -7.17
CA GLU A 24 2.74 9.75 -8.17
C GLU A 24 3.20 8.32 -8.47
N GLU A 25 3.64 8.08 -9.70
CA GLU A 25 4.24 6.80 -10.11
C GLU A 25 5.77 6.91 -10.17
N VAL A 26 6.44 5.91 -9.64
CA VAL A 26 7.89 5.75 -9.79
C VAL A 26 8.14 4.45 -10.55
N VAL A 27 8.58 4.60 -11.80
CA VAL A 27 8.73 3.49 -12.76
C VAL A 27 10.20 3.21 -13.13
N SER A 28 11.13 3.59 -12.26
CA SER A 28 12.55 3.33 -12.51
C SER A 28 13.32 3.08 -11.23
N LEU A 29 14.36 2.25 -11.31
CA LEU A 29 15.28 2.01 -10.19
C LEU A 29 15.90 3.32 -9.68
N ARG A 30 16.31 4.21 -10.59
CA ARG A 30 16.88 5.52 -10.22
C ARG A 30 15.88 6.36 -9.40
N GLY A 31 14.61 6.37 -9.81
CA GLY A 31 13.56 7.05 -9.05
C GLY A 31 13.38 6.48 -7.65
N LEU A 32 13.41 5.14 -7.52
CA LEU A 32 13.35 4.45 -6.23
C LEU A 32 14.56 4.79 -5.34
N GLU A 33 15.76 4.86 -5.94
CA GLU A 33 16.98 5.24 -5.22
C GLU A 33 16.91 6.69 -4.69
N GLN A 34 16.31 7.60 -5.43
CA GLN A 34 16.09 8.98 -4.99
C GLN A 34 15.13 9.09 -3.81
N LEU A 35 14.19 8.16 -3.69
CA LEU A 35 13.23 8.12 -2.58
C LEU A 35 13.81 7.58 -1.26
N GLN A 36 15.01 6.99 -1.23
CA GLN A 36 15.53 6.25 -0.07
C GLN A 36 15.41 6.98 1.26
N GLY A 37 15.70 8.28 1.29
CA GLY A 37 15.65 9.10 2.50
C GLY A 37 14.23 9.21 3.06
N GLU A 38 13.29 9.62 2.21
CA GLU A 38 11.88 9.76 2.55
C GLU A 38 11.23 8.40 2.86
N TRP A 39 11.58 7.37 2.09
CA TRP A 39 11.11 6.00 2.28
C TRP A 39 11.54 5.45 3.65
N ARG A 40 12.81 5.60 4.02
CA ARG A 40 13.31 5.19 5.35
C ARG A 40 12.58 5.94 6.47
N TRP A 41 12.36 7.24 6.28
CA TRP A 41 11.62 8.04 7.24
C TRP A 41 10.16 7.55 7.39
N LEU A 42 9.46 7.30 6.27
CA LEU A 42 8.10 6.74 6.29
C LEU A 42 8.08 5.37 6.99
N TRP A 43 9.05 4.50 6.68
CA TRP A 43 9.17 3.18 7.30
C TRP A 43 9.24 3.27 8.83
N THR A 44 9.99 4.21 9.39
CA THR A 44 10.09 4.38 10.86
C THR A 44 8.78 4.81 11.52
N ARG A 45 7.86 5.35 10.76
CA ARG A 45 6.54 5.80 11.24
C ARG A 45 5.44 4.74 11.12
N CYS A 46 5.70 3.67 10.38
CA CYS A 46 4.74 2.59 10.16
C CYS A 46 4.97 1.47 11.19
N PRO A 47 4.16 1.36 12.24
CA PRO A 47 4.41 0.40 13.33
C PRO A 47 4.24 -1.06 12.88
N THR A 48 3.53 -1.30 11.78
CA THR A 48 3.35 -2.63 11.18
C THR A 48 4.42 -2.97 10.16
N ALA A 49 5.31 -2.04 9.82
CA ALA A 49 6.35 -2.26 8.82
C ALA A 49 7.37 -3.31 9.28
N THR A 50 7.85 -4.09 8.33
CA THR A 50 8.88 -5.11 8.54
C THR A 50 10.16 -4.75 7.80
N THR A 51 11.22 -5.52 8.03
CA THR A 51 12.49 -5.35 7.31
C THR A 51 12.32 -5.45 5.79
N PHE A 52 11.36 -6.26 5.31
CA PHE A 52 11.14 -6.50 3.89
C PHE A 52 10.60 -5.27 3.13
N GLN A 53 10.07 -4.27 3.83
CA GLN A 53 9.58 -3.00 3.26
C GLN A 53 10.63 -1.88 3.34
N ARG A 54 11.85 -2.15 3.84
CA ARG A 54 12.92 -1.16 3.89
C ARG A 54 13.59 -0.99 2.52
N PRO A 55 14.04 0.22 2.18
CA PRO A 55 14.80 0.44 0.95
C PRO A 55 16.10 -0.37 0.92
N GLU A 56 16.74 -0.61 2.09
CA GLU A 56 17.96 -1.41 2.21
C GLU A 56 17.76 -2.88 1.86
N TRP A 57 16.54 -3.39 1.92
CA TRP A 57 16.20 -4.74 1.50
C TRP A 57 15.64 -4.77 0.08
N LEU A 58 14.68 -3.90 -0.21
CA LEU A 58 13.90 -3.99 -1.46
C LEU A 58 14.69 -3.52 -2.69
N LEU A 59 15.57 -2.50 -2.55
CA LEU A 59 16.39 -2.04 -3.67
C LEU A 59 17.45 -3.05 -4.12
N PRO A 60 18.24 -3.69 -3.23
CA PRO A 60 19.09 -4.81 -3.61
C PRO A 60 18.32 -5.98 -4.21
N TRP A 61 17.17 -6.33 -3.63
CA TRP A 61 16.30 -7.38 -4.18
C TRP A 61 15.88 -7.04 -5.62
N PHE A 62 15.42 -5.82 -5.86
CA PHE A 62 14.98 -5.40 -7.18
C PHE A 62 16.15 -5.39 -8.21
N ARG A 63 17.34 -4.98 -7.81
CA ARG A 63 18.53 -5.04 -8.68
C ARG A 63 18.88 -6.47 -9.08
N SER A 64 18.70 -7.43 -8.19
CA SER A 64 19.07 -8.83 -8.40
C SER A 64 17.97 -9.64 -9.10
N PHE A 65 16.73 -9.39 -8.78
CA PHE A 65 15.60 -10.22 -9.18
C PHE A 65 14.54 -9.49 -10.00
N GLY A 66 14.57 -8.16 -10.05
CA GLY A 66 13.53 -7.36 -10.71
C GLY A 66 13.28 -7.78 -12.15
N ALA A 67 14.33 -8.00 -12.94
CA ALA A 67 14.22 -8.40 -14.35
C ALA A 67 13.66 -9.82 -14.55
N SER A 68 13.88 -10.73 -13.59
CA SER A 68 13.30 -12.08 -13.59
C SER A 68 11.90 -12.12 -12.97
N PHE A 69 11.60 -11.14 -12.12
CA PHE A 69 10.28 -11.02 -11.48
C PHE A 69 9.24 -10.44 -12.42
N SER A 70 9.59 -9.43 -13.20
CA SER A 70 8.70 -8.78 -14.18
C SER A 70 9.50 -8.34 -15.41
N SER A 71 8.92 -8.53 -16.59
CA SER A 71 9.46 -7.97 -17.85
C SER A 71 9.22 -6.45 -17.95
N GLN A 72 8.35 -5.90 -17.11
CA GLN A 72 8.05 -4.47 -17.04
C GLN A 72 8.86 -3.80 -15.92
N PRO A 73 9.08 -2.47 -16.00
CA PRO A 73 9.69 -1.72 -14.92
C PRO A 73 8.85 -1.79 -13.63
N PRO A 74 9.43 -1.45 -12.47
CA PRO A 74 8.65 -1.35 -11.23
C PRO A 74 7.51 -0.35 -11.40
N TRP A 75 6.39 -0.62 -10.78
CA TRP A 75 5.25 0.28 -10.75
C TRP A 75 4.95 0.70 -9.32
N VAL A 76 5.84 1.50 -8.76
CA VAL A 76 5.72 1.93 -7.36
C VAL A 76 4.84 3.16 -7.29
N ILE A 77 3.76 3.06 -6.50
CA ILE A 77 2.84 4.17 -6.26
C ILE A 77 3.23 4.85 -4.96
N THR A 78 3.43 6.16 -5.01
CA THR A 78 3.70 7.00 -3.86
C THR A 78 2.54 7.92 -3.58
N LEU A 79 2.27 8.15 -2.31
CA LEU A 79 1.28 9.12 -1.84
C LEU A 79 2.00 10.24 -1.09
N ARG A 80 1.70 11.47 -1.44
CA ARG A 80 2.27 12.65 -0.80
C ARG A 80 1.19 13.51 -0.15
N SER A 81 1.56 14.11 0.97
CA SER A 81 0.76 15.13 1.65
C SER A 81 1.67 16.32 1.94
N GLU A 82 1.32 17.49 1.43
CA GLU A 82 2.16 18.70 1.55
C GLU A 82 3.62 18.44 1.11
N GLY A 83 3.82 17.74 -0.02
CA GLY A 83 5.11 17.36 -0.57
C GLY A 83 5.85 16.23 0.16
N ARG A 84 5.37 15.76 1.31
CA ARG A 84 5.99 14.71 2.12
C ARG A 84 5.46 13.34 1.75
N LEU A 85 6.33 12.34 1.62
CA LEU A 85 5.95 10.95 1.40
C LEU A 85 5.18 10.39 2.62
N VAL A 86 3.93 9.98 2.42
CA VAL A 86 3.05 9.44 3.46
C VAL A 86 2.50 8.04 3.11
N GLY A 87 2.71 7.60 1.87
CA GLY A 87 2.38 6.25 1.42
C GLY A 87 3.34 5.77 0.35
N LEU A 88 3.60 4.46 0.32
CA LEU A 88 4.40 3.80 -0.70
C LEU A 88 3.90 2.38 -0.91
N ALA A 89 3.46 2.07 -2.12
CA ALA A 89 3.04 0.74 -2.56
C ALA A 89 4.05 0.23 -3.58
N PRO A 90 4.94 -0.72 -3.22
CA PRO A 90 5.96 -1.26 -4.10
C PRO A 90 5.36 -2.35 -4.98
N LEU A 91 4.82 -1.96 -6.13
CA LEU A 91 4.12 -2.85 -7.05
C LEU A 91 4.95 -3.15 -8.31
N ALA A 92 4.56 -4.23 -8.98
CA ALA A 92 4.94 -4.55 -10.35
C ALA A 92 3.78 -5.26 -11.05
N ILE A 93 3.75 -5.18 -12.38
CA ILE A 93 2.82 -5.93 -13.22
C ILE A 93 3.58 -7.11 -13.81
N ARG A 94 3.07 -8.32 -13.60
CA ARG A 94 3.62 -9.58 -14.14
C ARG A 94 2.65 -10.20 -15.13
N GLU A 95 3.20 -10.88 -16.11
CA GLU A 95 2.42 -11.75 -16.99
C GLU A 95 2.36 -13.15 -16.39
N GLU A 96 1.16 -13.60 -16.02
CA GLU A 96 0.91 -14.91 -15.40
C GLU A 96 -0.31 -15.56 -16.05
N ASN A 97 -0.15 -16.79 -16.54
CA ASN A 97 -1.24 -17.57 -17.14
C ASN A 97 -2.03 -16.82 -18.23
N GLY A 98 -1.35 -15.94 -18.99
CA GLY A 98 -1.97 -15.15 -20.06
C GLY A 98 -2.69 -13.88 -19.60
N GLY A 99 -2.63 -13.54 -18.31
CA GLY A 99 -3.16 -12.31 -17.73
C GLY A 99 -2.07 -11.43 -17.12
N ARG A 100 -2.38 -10.17 -16.90
CA ARG A 100 -1.50 -9.18 -16.27
C ARG A 100 -1.88 -9.04 -14.81
N VAL A 101 -0.98 -9.42 -13.93
CA VAL A 101 -1.22 -9.50 -12.48
C VAL A 101 -0.38 -8.45 -11.76
N VAL A 102 -1.03 -7.58 -10.98
CA VAL A 102 -0.34 -6.68 -10.05
C VAL A 102 0.10 -7.45 -8.83
N ARG A 103 1.40 -7.38 -8.50
CA ARG A 103 2.04 -8.04 -7.38
C ARG A 103 2.82 -7.07 -6.52
N LEU A 104 3.05 -7.41 -5.26
CA LEU A 104 4.00 -6.71 -4.40
C LEU A 104 5.44 -7.10 -4.77
N LEU A 105 6.34 -6.13 -4.88
CA LEU A 105 7.78 -6.40 -5.03
C LEU A 105 8.30 -7.13 -3.80
N GLY A 106 9.19 -8.10 -4.03
CA GLY A 106 9.77 -8.92 -2.96
C GLY A 106 9.13 -10.30 -2.82
N GLU A 107 8.04 -10.58 -3.55
CA GLU A 107 7.35 -11.86 -3.52
C GLU A 107 8.30 -13.02 -3.87
N GLY A 108 8.13 -14.14 -3.18
CA GLY A 108 9.00 -15.32 -3.30
C GLY A 108 10.30 -15.27 -2.48
N SER A 109 10.67 -14.09 -1.95
CA SER A 109 11.89 -13.92 -1.15
C SER A 109 11.63 -13.31 0.22
N ALA A 110 10.47 -12.70 0.43
CA ALA A 110 10.05 -12.09 1.69
C ALA A 110 9.00 -12.94 2.39
N GLU A 111 9.02 -12.93 3.72
CA GLU A 111 7.98 -13.59 4.53
C GLU A 111 6.76 -12.69 4.75
N HIS A 112 6.96 -11.38 4.70
CA HIS A 112 5.91 -10.39 4.95
C HIS A 112 6.02 -9.28 3.93
N LEU A 113 4.96 -9.09 3.16
CA LEU A 113 4.84 -8.03 2.19
C LEU A 113 3.66 -7.12 2.54
N ASP A 114 3.82 -5.84 2.30
CA ASP A 114 2.76 -4.86 2.52
C ASP A 114 3.12 -3.52 1.85
N VAL A 115 2.19 -2.60 1.88
CA VAL A 115 2.41 -1.19 1.59
C VAL A 115 2.85 -0.45 2.86
N LEU A 116 3.58 0.64 2.70
CA LEU A 116 3.83 1.59 3.79
C LEU A 116 2.79 2.70 3.72
N MET A 117 2.13 2.96 4.84
CA MET A 117 1.18 4.07 4.97
C MET A 117 1.36 4.74 6.33
N ASP A 118 1.43 6.07 6.35
CA ASP A 118 1.38 6.81 7.62
C ASP A 118 0.09 6.42 8.36
N PRO A 119 0.15 5.96 9.61
CA PRO A 119 -1.00 5.41 10.33
C PRO A 119 -2.20 6.34 10.39
N LEU A 120 -1.97 7.64 10.46
CA LEU A 120 -3.05 8.65 10.51
C LEU A 120 -3.78 8.79 9.17
N LEU A 121 -3.13 8.44 8.06
CA LEU A 121 -3.65 8.58 6.71
C LEU A 121 -3.98 7.23 6.05
N ALA A 122 -3.68 6.11 6.71
CA ALA A 122 -3.79 4.77 6.14
C ALA A 122 -5.17 4.46 5.53
N PRO A 123 -6.31 4.74 6.18
CA PRO A 123 -7.62 4.45 5.58
C PRO A 123 -7.87 5.23 4.29
N HIS A 124 -7.48 6.52 4.27
CA HIS A 124 -7.62 7.36 3.10
C HIS A 124 -6.60 7.01 2.01
N GLY A 125 -5.35 6.74 2.40
CA GLY A 125 -4.27 6.34 1.49
C GLY A 125 -4.55 5.01 0.78
N VAL A 126 -5.07 4.01 1.51
CA VAL A 126 -5.45 2.72 0.91
C VAL A 126 -6.58 2.90 -0.08
N ARG A 127 -7.61 3.68 0.27
CA ARG A 127 -8.70 3.98 -0.65
C ARG A 127 -8.17 4.62 -1.93
N LEU A 128 -7.35 5.65 -1.81
CA LEU A 128 -6.78 6.36 -2.95
C LEU A 128 -5.88 5.45 -3.82
N LEU A 129 -5.11 4.55 -3.21
CA LEU A 129 -4.33 3.55 -3.93
C LEU A 129 -5.22 2.65 -4.80
N PHE A 130 -6.33 2.15 -4.25
CA PHE A 130 -7.23 1.29 -5.01
C PHE A 130 -8.05 2.07 -6.05
N ASP A 131 -8.44 3.31 -5.78
CA ASP A 131 -9.05 4.20 -6.77
C ASP A 131 -8.06 4.45 -7.93
N TRP A 132 -6.76 4.64 -7.63
CA TRP A 132 -5.71 4.78 -8.65
C TRP A 132 -5.52 3.50 -9.47
N LEU A 133 -5.48 2.33 -8.82
CA LEU A 133 -5.43 1.04 -9.51
C LEU A 133 -6.63 0.87 -10.43
N ALA A 134 -7.84 1.21 -9.98
CA ALA A 134 -9.05 1.14 -10.78
C ALA A 134 -9.00 2.07 -12.00
N LEU A 135 -8.54 3.30 -11.84
CA LEU A 135 -8.37 4.27 -12.93
C LEU A 135 -7.35 3.80 -13.98
N ASN A 136 -6.38 2.98 -13.60
CA ASN A 136 -5.37 2.38 -14.48
C ASN A 136 -5.69 0.91 -14.83
N GLY A 137 -6.94 0.51 -14.74
CA GLY A 137 -7.39 -0.86 -14.94
C GLY A 137 -7.12 -1.44 -16.33
N GLU A 138 -6.84 -0.60 -17.35
CA GLU A 138 -6.43 -1.08 -18.68
C GLU A 138 -5.02 -1.70 -18.68
N ARG A 139 -4.19 -1.47 -17.65
CA ARG A 139 -2.82 -1.96 -17.54
C ARG A 139 -2.73 -3.36 -16.93
N TRP A 140 -3.75 -3.83 -16.22
CA TRP A 140 -3.75 -5.09 -15.48
C TRP A 140 -5.13 -5.75 -15.48
N ASP A 141 -5.19 -7.02 -15.12
CA ASP A 141 -6.41 -7.81 -15.10
C ASP A 141 -6.79 -8.24 -13.67
N THR A 142 -5.81 -8.49 -12.82
CA THR A 142 -6.02 -8.91 -11.42
C THR A 142 -4.92 -8.33 -10.52
N CYS A 143 -5.27 -7.95 -9.30
CA CYS A 143 -4.31 -7.70 -8.23
C CYS A 143 -4.27 -8.91 -7.29
N VAL A 144 -3.08 -9.43 -7.03
CA VAL A 144 -2.88 -10.53 -6.08
C VAL A 144 -1.80 -10.11 -5.09
N PHE A 145 -2.21 -9.89 -3.84
CA PHE A 145 -1.31 -9.50 -2.76
C PHE A 145 -1.24 -10.64 -1.76
N GLU A 146 -0.07 -11.25 -1.65
CA GLU A 146 0.18 -12.40 -0.78
C GLU A 146 1.05 -12.00 0.42
N GLN A 147 1.15 -12.90 1.40
CA GLN A 147 1.98 -12.74 2.59
C GLN A 147 1.63 -11.51 3.44
N LEU A 148 0.39 -11.04 3.36
CA LEU A 148 -0.11 -9.94 4.17
C LEU A 148 -0.33 -10.40 5.61
N ARG A 149 0.09 -9.57 6.56
CA ARG A 149 -0.23 -9.77 7.99
C ARG A 149 -1.66 -9.35 8.26
N GLU A 150 -2.25 -9.87 9.35
CA GLU A 150 -3.61 -9.45 9.78
C GLU A 150 -3.72 -7.95 10.07
N SER A 151 -2.61 -7.30 10.40
CA SER A 151 -2.52 -5.86 10.60
C SER A 151 -2.34 -5.05 9.33
N SER A 152 -2.34 -5.68 8.15
CA SER A 152 -2.14 -4.99 6.87
C SER A 152 -3.25 -3.96 6.60
N PRO A 153 -2.90 -2.72 6.27
CA PRO A 153 -3.88 -1.71 5.87
C PRO A 153 -4.62 -2.10 4.58
N LEU A 154 -4.04 -2.94 3.71
CA LEU A 154 -4.68 -3.41 2.48
C LEU A 154 -5.94 -4.25 2.74
N LEU A 155 -6.08 -4.85 3.92
CA LEU A 155 -7.29 -5.62 4.28
C LEU A 155 -8.54 -4.73 4.42
N HIS A 156 -8.36 -3.42 4.51
CA HIS A 156 -9.43 -2.42 4.58
C HIS A 156 -9.68 -1.71 3.24
N LYS A 157 -9.28 -2.35 2.13
CA LYS A 157 -9.47 -1.83 0.78
C LYS A 157 -10.95 -1.64 0.43
N PRO A 158 -11.30 -0.69 -0.46
CA PRO A 158 -12.64 -0.59 -1.00
C PRO A 158 -12.93 -1.76 -1.94
N THR A 159 -14.21 -2.11 -2.06
CA THR A 159 -14.70 -3.03 -3.10
C THR A 159 -15.78 -2.30 -3.90
N PRO A 160 -15.42 -1.61 -4.98
CA PRO A 160 -16.39 -0.92 -5.84
C PRO A 160 -17.42 -1.88 -6.43
N GLU A 161 -18.59 -1.37 -6.79
CA GLU A 161 -19.63 -2.16 -7.44
C GLU A 161 -19.12 -2.80 -8.75
N GLY A 162 -19.41 -4.08 -8.95
CA GLY A 162 -18.97 -4.85 -10.11
C GLY A 162 -17.54 -5.36 -10.04
N TRP A 163 -16.80 -5.08 -8.95
CA TRP A 163 -15.46 -5.60 -8.72
C TRP A 163 -15.50 -6.89 -7.91
N GLY A 164 -14.67 -7.86 -8.30
CA GLY A 164 -14.47 -9.07 -7.52
C GLY A 164 -13.45 -8.86 -6.42
N ASP A 165 -13.77 -9.32 -5.21
CA ASP A 165 -12.88 -9.27 -4.06
C ASP A 165 -12.93 -10.58 -3.29
N ARG A 166 -11.76 -11.17 -3.08
CA ARG A 166 -11.62 -12.37 -2.26
C ARG A 166 -10.42 -12.26 -1.35
N THR A 167 -10.65 -12.36 -0.05
CA THR A 167 -9.59 -12.46 0.96
C THR A 167 -9.54 -13.89 1.48
N GLU A 168 -8.37 -14.52 1.38
CA GLU A 168 -8.13 -15.88 1.82
C GLU A 168 -7.18 -15.89 3.03
N THR A 169 -7.45 -16.79 3.98
CA THR A 169 -6.48 -17.12 5.02
C THR A 169 -5.57 -18.22 4.50
N ARG A 170 -4.26 -18.00 4.59
CA ARG A 170 -3.24 -19.00 4.23
C ARG A 170 -2.68 -19.64 5.49
N GLU A 171 -1.87 -20.68 5.32
CA GLU A 171 -1.26 -21.43 6.42
C GLU A 171 -0.46 -20.54 7.38
N PRO A 172 -0.48 -20.85 8.68
CA PRO A 172 0.27 -20.08 9.67
C PRO A 172 1.78 -20.23 9.46
N CYS A 173 2.50 -19.11 9.59
CA CYS A 173 3.95 -19.16 9.66
C CYS A 173 4.37 -19.73 11.04
N PRO A 174 5.25 -20.75 11.12
CA PRO A 174 5.61 -21.41 12.37
C PRO A 174 6.59 -20.62 13.25
N ARG A 175 6.51 -19.29 13.29
CA ARG A 175 7.31 -18.46 14.23
C ARG A 175 6.45 -17.92 15.36
N THR A 176 6.81 -18.27 16.58
CA THR A 176 6.43 -17.71 17.90
C THR A 176 5.19 -16.83 17.93
N GLY A 177 4.02 -17.45 17.74
CA GLY A 177 2.72 -16.79 17.69
C GLY A 177 2.05 -17.10 16.36
N LEU A 178 0.87 -17.72 16.43
CA LEU A 178 0.06 -18.10 15.27
C LEU A 178 -0.38 -16.84 14.50
N HIS A 179 0.43 -16.36 13.59
CA HIS A 179 0.03 -15.32 12.65
C HIS A 179 -0.40 -15.97 11.34
N HIS A 180 -1.65 -15.80 10.96
CA HIS A 180 -2.15 -16.24 9.67
C HIS A 180 -1.81 -15.21 8.60
N TYR A 181 -1.29 -15.69 7.47
CA TYR A 181 -1.14 -14.84 6.29
C TYR A 181 -2.48 -14.64 5.61
N ARG A 182 -2.66 -13.46 5.05
CA ARG A 182 -3.79 -13.11 4.23
C ARG A 182 -3.34 -12.95 2.78
N ARG A 183 -4.19 -13.38 1.87
CA ARG A 183 -4.07 -13.14 0.44
C ARG A 183 -5.30 -12.38 -0.03
N ILE A 184 -5.09 -11.35 -0.80
CA ILE A 184 -6.14 -10.59 -1.47
C ILE A 184 -6.09 -10.91 -2.95
N LEU A 185 -7.25 -11.24 -3.53
CA LEU A 185 -7.49 -11.23 -4.96
C LEU A 185 -8.50 -10.12 -5.24
N TRP A 186 -8.19 -9.23 -6.13
CA TRP A 186 -9.03 -8.10 -6.50
C TRP A 186 -8.97 -7.90 -8.01
N HIS A 187 -10.12 -7.84 -8.66
CA HIS A 187 -10.20 -7.71 -10.10
C HIS A 187 -11.35 -6.79 -10.48
N GLY A 188 -11.19 -6.09 -11.59
CA GLY A 188 -12.21 -5.25 -12.18
C GLY A 188 -13.40 -6.06 -12.71
N PRO A 189 -14.45 -5.37 -13.13
CA PRO A 189 -15.59 -6.00 -13.79
C PRO A 189 -15.13 -6.75 -15.04
N GLU A 190 -15.76 -7.90 -15.31
CA GLU A 190 -15.46 -8.70 -16.50
C GLU A 190 -15.55 -7.82 -17.75
N ARG A 191 -14.45 -7.73 -18.49
CA ARG A 191 -14.45 -7.02 -19.77
C ARG A 191 -15.19 -7.91 -20.75
N LYS A 192 -16.36 -7.43 -21.21
CA LYS A 192 -17.03 -8.07 -22.35
C LYS A 192 -16.10 -7.93 -23.55
N VAL A 193 -15.58 -9.07 -24.04
CA VAL A 193 -14.82 -9.19 -25.28
C VAL A 193 -15.75 -8.99 -26.46
#